data_5fa6ad071f2dce0d0ccf3624e0f862da
#
_entry.id   5fa6ad071f2dce0d0ccf3624e0f862da
#
_cell.length_a   1.000
_cell.length_b   1.000
_cell.length_c   1.000
_cell.angle_alpha   90.00
_cell.angle_beta   90.00
_cell.angle_gamma   90.00
#
_symmetry.space_group_name_H-M   'P 1'
#
loop_
_entity.id
_entity.type
_entity.pdbx_description
1 polymer ?
#
loop_
_entity_poly.entity_id
_entity_poly.type
_entity_poly.pdbx_seq_one_letter_code
_entity_poly.pdbx_strand_id
1 'polypeptide(L)'
;MSKIEVKNIFKIFGSHPAKWIDAARNGISKDELLAKSGHTLGLRDISLSIEEGSIYVIMGLSGSGKSTLIRHFNRLIDPSAGQILVDGLDVMSLNNRDLESFRRKKMSMVFQRFGLFPHRSVLENAAYGLTVQGVGKAEREKRASEWLEQVGLAGFEKQYPHQLSGGMQQRVGLARALATDAEILLMDEAFSALDPLIRREMQDHLLALQAKLNKTIVFITHDLDEALRLGNRIAILKDGELVQEGTPEDILLNPANDYVQSFLQDVNRTKVLNASHAINPPRLTLTMRSRPAHVVDRLHAMNWEYAPVLDGKRLAGVLTMDAAQVAMRNGARDISGSVEDLATVPATAGLDEVLARLLHSDKPMAVTDDNDEFMGMLSRRKLVELVTPPPSESTESVFAPSAASVAAKAQATSDGAVVADVSPPADPLSTGDVAGAESPTAHRDADQLASTVDAGGPGSAKEGVVQRDKV
;
A
#
# COMPACT_ATOMS: atom_id res chain seq x y z
N MET A 1 -6.18 -22.37 -3.26
CA MET A 1 -5.21 -23.33 -2.66
C MET A 1 -3.94 -22.57 -2.32
N SER A 2 -3.21 -23.02 -1.27
CA SER A 2 -1.95 -22.37 -0.91
C SER A 2 -0.88 -22.64 -1.98
N LYS A 3 -0.28 -21.57 -2.53
CA LYS A 3 0.81 -21.64 -3.50
C LYS A 3 2.17 -21.68 -2.82
N ILE A 4 2.32 -20.88 -1.75
CA ILE A 4 3.52 -20.84 -0.93
C ILE A 4 3.10 -20.95 0.53
N GLU A 5 3.67 -21.90 1.27
CA GLU A 5 3.51 -22.02 2.72
C GLU A 5 4.86 -21.86 3.40
N VAL A 6 4.92 -20.96 4.35
CA VAL A 6 6.09 -20.67 5.19
C VAL A 6 5.77 -21.14 6.60
N LYS A 7 6.62 -21.99 7.17
CA LYS A 7 6.39 -22.59 8.48
C LYS A 7 7.58 -22.35 9.40
N ASN A 8 7.36 -21.57 10.44
CA ASN A 8 8.30 -21.28 11.53
C ASN A 8 9.71 -20.93 11.03
N ILE A 9 9.81 -19.98 10.10
CA ILE A 9 11.08 -19.54 9.54
C ILE A 9 11.84 -18.66 10.53
N PHE A 10 13.06 -19.08 10.82
CA PHE A 10 14.05 -18.31 11.56
C PHE A 10 15.25 -18.01 10.65
N LYS A 11 15.78 -16.80 10.73
CA LYS A 11 17.04 -16.43 10.10
C LYS A 11 17.93 -15.69 11.07
N ILE A 12 19.08 -16.29 11.36
CA ILE A 12 20.15 -15.69 12.15
C ILE A 12 21.38 -15.60 11.25
N PHE A 13 21.93 -14.39 11.11
CA PHE A 13 23.18 -14.14 10.39
C PHE A 13 24.36 -14.21 11.36
N GLY A 14 25.40 -14.91 10.96
CA GLY A 14 26.62 -15.12 11.76
C GLY A 14 27.17 -16.55 11.60
N SER A 15 28.24 -16.86 12.31
CA SER A 15 28.82 -18.20 12.34
C SER A 15 28.01 -19.13 13.24
N HIS A 16 27.74 -20.35 12.77
CA HIS A 16 27.00 -21.37 13.54
C HIS A 16 25.62 -20.92 14.06
N PRO A 17 24.71 -20.41 13.21
CA PRO A 17 23.40 -19.85 13.61
C PRO A 17 22.53 -20.87 14.36
N ALA A 18 22.70 -22.18 14.09
CA ALA A 18 21.94 -23.24 14.72
C ALA A 18 22.03 -23.24 16.27
N LYS A 19 23.15 -22.79 16.83
CA LYS A 19 23.34 -22.70 18.29
C LYS A 19 22.42 -21.68 18.97
N TRP A 20 21.89 -20.75 18.22
CA TRP A 20 21.08 -19.63 18.74
C TRP A 20 19.59 -19.75 18.43
N ILE A 21 19.16 -20.83 17.75
CA ILE A 21 17.76 -21.03 17.40
C ILE A 21 16.88 -21.15 18.64
N ASP A 22 17.32 -21.92 19.65
CA ASP A 22 16.53 -22.09 20.87
C ASP A 22 16.44 -20.78 21.67
N ALA A 23 17.51 -19.99 21.69
CA ALA A 23 17.46 -18.65 22.29
C ALA A 23 16.50 -17.73 21.53
N ALA A 24 16.48 -17.80 20.18
CA ALA A 24 15.54 -17.04 19.35
C ALA A 24 14.09 -17.49 19.59
N ARG A 25 13.82 -18.78 19.75
CA ARG A 25 12.50 -19.32 20.12
C ARG A 25 12.04 -18.86 21.49
N ASN A 26 12.98 -18.75 22.43
CA ASN A 26 12.70 -18.31 23.81
C ASN A 26 12.63 -16.78 23.95
N GLY A 27 12.60 -16.03 22.85
CA GLY A 27 12.30 -14.60 22.86
C GLY A 27 13.50 -13.67 23.10
N ILE A 28 14.77 -14.13 22.93
CA ILE A 28 15.93 -13.22 23.01
C ILE A 28 15.75 -12.06 22.03
N SER A 29 15.96 -10.83 22.47
CA SER A 29 15.84 -9.66 21.60
C SER A 29 16.97 -9.61 20.55
N LYS A 30 16.75 -8.86 19.48
CA LYS A 30 17.74 -8.65 18.41
C LYS A 30 19.06 -8.06 18.97
N ASP A 31 18.90 -7.07 19.85
CA ASP A 31 20.03 -6.36 20.47
C ASP A 31 20.79 -7.25 21.47
N GLU A 32 20.07 -8.05 22.28
CA GLU A 32 20.68 -9.01 23.19
C GLU A 32 21.44 -10.12 22.44
N LEU A 33 20.88 -10.63 21.34
CA LEU A 33 21.54 -11.63 20.52
C LEU A 33 22.83 -11.07 19.93
N LEU A 34 22.77 -9.85 19.42
CA LEU A 34 23.92 -9.15 18.87
C LEU A 34 24.99 -8.92 19.95
N ALA A 35 24.60 -8.41 21.11
CA ALA A 35 25.54 -8.14 22.23
C ALA A 35 26.19 -9.41 22.77
N LYS A 36 25.44 -10.51 22.91
CA LYS A 36 25.92 -11.79 23.48
C LYS A 36 26.78 -12.59 22.51
N SER A 37 26.58 -12.46 21.21
CA SER A 37 27.13 -13.42 20.25
C SER A 37 27.68 -12.80 18.96
N GLY A 38 27.46 -11.52 18.70
CA GLY A 38 27.78 -10.89 17.43
C GLY A 38 26.88 -11.34 16.26
N HIS A 39 25.80 -12.09 16.54
CA HIS A 39 24.85 -12.55 15.53
C HIS A 39 23.71 -11.56 15.35
N THR A 40 23.20 -11.47 14.13
CA THR A 40 22.03 -10.61 13.83
C THR A 40 20.81 -11.48 13.57
N LEU A 41 19.72 -11.25 14.33
CA LEU A 41 18.43 -11.85 14.06
C LEU A 41 17.77 -11.15 12.88
N GLY A 42 17.57 -11.88 11.78
CA GLY A 42 16.94 -11.36 10.58
C GLY A 42 15.46 -11.68 10.49
N LEU A 43 15.06 -12.91 10.90
CA LEU A 43 13.66 -13.36 10.95
C LEU A 43 13.45 -14.23 12.18
N ARG A 44 12.29 -14.11 12.81
CA ARG A 44 11.85 -14.89 13.95
C ARG A 44 10.46 -15.43 13.73
N ASP A 45 10.33 -16.74 13.72
CA ASP A 45 9.09 -17.51 13.74
C ASP A 45 8.04 -17.05 12.71
N ILE A 46 8.49 -16.76 11.48
CA ILE A 46 7.59 -16.33 10.42
C ILE A 46 6.84 -17.54 9.89
N SER A 47 5.52 -17.46 9.98
CA SER A 47 4.58 -18.43 9.38
C SER A 47 3.51 -17.65 8.62
N LEU A 48 3.32 -17.97 7.32
CA LEU A 48 2.33 -17.35 6.46
C LEU A 48 1.95 -18.27 5.30
N SER A 49 0.81 -17.98 4.67
CA SER A 49 0.29 -18.75 3.54
C SER A 49 -0.12 -17.79 2.42
N ILE A 50 0.41 -18.04 1.22
CA ILE A 50 0.13 -17.23 0.02
C ILE A 50 -0.71 -18.05 -0.93
N GLU A 51 -1.87 -17.53 -1.29
CA GLU A 51 -2.82 -18.19 -2.17
C GLU A 51 -2.40 -18.07 -3.63
N GLU A 52 -2.75 -19.09 -4.42
CA GLU A 52 -2.51 -19.09 -5.86
C GLU A 52 -3.30 -17.96 -6.53
N GLY A 53 -2.67 -17.29 -7.50
CA GLY A 53 -3.29 -16.22 -8.26
C GLY A 53 -3.57 -14.94 -7.46
N SER A 54 -2.99 -14.79 -6.26
CA SER A 54 -3.14 -13.59 -5.44
C SER A 54 -1.90 -12.69 -5.47
N ILE A 55 -2.09 -11.42 -5.13
CA ILE A 55 -1.02 -10.48 -4.80
C ILE A 55 -0.90 -10.44 -3.27
N TYR A 56 0.20 -10.97 -2.76
CA TYR A 56 0.53 -10.96 -1.34
C TYR A 56 1.58 -9.90 -1.06
N VAL A 57 1.26 -8.92 -0.24
CA VAL A 57 2.16 -7.82 0.07
C VAL A 57 2.86 -8.04 1.40
N ILE A 58 4.18 -7.85 1.43
CA ILE A 58 4.98 -7.85 2.65
C ILE A 58 5.48 -6.42 2.87
N MET A 59 5.05 -5.79 3.95
CA MET A 59 5.42 -4.42 4.27
C MET A 59 6.07 -4.27 5.64
N GLY A 60 6.61 -3.08 5.92
CA GLY A 60 7.27 -2.71 7.18
C GLY A 60 8.43 -1.75 6.94
N LEU A 61 8.99 -1.17 7.99
CA LEU A 61 10.10 -0.22 7.91
C LEU A 61 11.39 -0.86 7.36
N SER A 62 12.39 -0.02 7.03
CA SER A 62 13.71 -0.51 6.65
C SER A 62 14.30 -1.38 7.77
N GLY A 63 14.91 -2.51 7.42
CA GLY A 63 15.48 -3.44 8.39
C GLY A 63 14.48 -4.39 9.06
N SER A 64 13.18 -4.37 8.74
CA SER A 64 12.17 -5.28 9.31
C SER A 64 12.26 -6.74 8.83
N GLY A 65 13.14 -7.06 7.87
CA GLY A 65 13.33 -8.43 7.39
C GLY A 65 12.66 -8.78 6.06
N LYS A 66 11.91 -7.87 5.42
CA LYS A 66 11.15 -8.11 4.17
C LYS A 66 11.98 -8.73 3.04
N SER A 67 13.06 -8.07 2.65
CA SER A 67 13.96 -8.56 1.58
C SER A 67 14.68 -9.85 1.98
N THR A 68 14.88 -10.09 3.27
CA THR A 68 15.37 -11.38 3.78
C THR A 68 14.32 -12.46 3.56
N LEU A 69 13.06 -12.20 3.94
CA LEU A 69 11.97 -13.16 3.82
C LEU A 69 11.73 -13.58 2.37
N ILE A 70 11.58 -12.63 1.43
CA ILE A 70 11.31 -12.96 0.03
C ILE A 70 12.43 -13.79 -0.62
N ARG A 71 13.70 -13.55 -0.19
CA ARG A 71 14.85 -14.31 -0.69
C ARG A 71 14.94 -15.74 -0.16
N HIS A 72 14.17 -16.08 0.84
CA HIS A 72 14.02 -17.47 1.29
C HIS A 72 13.10 -18.25 0.35
N PHE A 73 12.08 -17.63 -0.28
CA PHE A 73 11.13 -18.32 -1.14
C PHE A 73 11.81 -18.96 -2.37
N ASN A 74 12.79 -18.27 -2.94
CA ASN A 74 13.61 -18.82 -4.03
C ASN A 74 14.93 -19.41 -3.53
N ARG A 75 15.10 -19.54 -2.21
CA ARG A 75 16.30 -20.07 -1.55
C ARG A 75 17.60 -19.39 -2.00
N LEU A 76 17.56 -18.07 -2.28
CA LEU A 76 18.76 -17.23 -2.41
C LEU A 76 19.48 -17.08 -1.06
N ILE A 77 18.71 -17.20 0.02
CA ILE A 77 19.20 -17.26 1.40
C ILE A 77 18.58 -18.50 2.03
N ASP A 78 19.38 -19.37 2.62
CA ASP A 78 18.87 -20.49 3.39
C ASP A 78 18.40 -20.03 4.78
N PRO A 79 17.23 -20.47 5.27
CA PRO A 79 16.80 -20.20 6.63
C PRO A 79 17.71 -20.91 7.64
N SER A 80 17.73 -20.42 8.87
CA SER A 80 18.45 -21.09 9.96
C SER A 80 17.62 -22.23 10.58
N ALA A 81 16.28 -22.11 10.49
CA ALA A 81 15.30 -23.16 10.83
C ALA A 81 13.97 -22.87 10.13
N GLY A 82 13.10 -23.86 10.08
CA GLY A 82 11.77 -23.78 9.46
C GLY A 82 11.72 -24.41 8.08
N GLN A 83 10.57 -24.29 7.40
CA GLN A 83 10.28 -24.95 6.15
C GLN A 83 9.53 -24.02 5.19
N ILE A 84 9.79 -24.17 3.89
CA ILE A 84 9.08 -23.44 2.83
C ILE A 84 8.59 -24.46 1.81
N LEU A 85 7.28 -24.49 1.63
CA LEU A 85 6.62 -25.34 0.66
C LEU A 85 6.12 -24.49 -0.51
N VAL A 86 6.35 -24.91 -1.72
CA VAL A 86 5.80 -24.32 -2.95
C VAL A 86 5.12 -25.41 -3.73
N ASP A 87 3.82 -25.27 -3.99
CA ASP A 87 2.98 -26.35 -4.54
C ASP A 87 3.13 -27.67 -3.75
N GLY A 88 3.28 -27.60 -2.42
CA GLY A 88 3.53 -28.75 -1.55
C GLY A 88 4.96 -29.30 -1.59
N LEU A 89 5.84 -28.81 -2.46
CA LEU A 89 7.25 -29.21 -2.55
C LEU A 89 8.09 -28.43 -1.54
N ASP A 90 8.80 -29.12 -0.65
CA ASP A 90 9.77 -28.48 0.24
C ASP A 90 10.99 -27.99 -0.51
N VAL A 91 11.11 -26.68 -0.65
CA VAL A 91 12.23 -26.04 -1.35
C VAL A 91 13.57 -26.29 -0.66
N MET A 92 13.55 -26.53 0.66
CA MET A 92 14.75 -26.79 1.44
C MET A 92 15.34 -28.19 1.17
N SER A 93 14.51 -29.14 0.73
CA SER A 93 14.96 -30.50 0.40
C SER A 93 15.61 -30.64 -0.97
N LEU A 94 15.49 -29.61 -1.84
CA LEU A 94 16.01 -29.65 -3.20
C LEU A 94 17.54 -29.66 -3.22
N ASN A 95 18.12 -30.54 -4.03
CA ASN A 95 19.53 -30.47 -4.38
C ASN A 95 19.81 -29.32 -5.37
N ASN A 96 21.08 -29.00 -5.63
CA ASN A 96 21.45 -27.82 -6.45
C ASN A 96 20.86 -27.86 -7.88
N ARG A 97 20.79 -29.04 -8.51
CA ARG A 97 20.25 -29.19 -9.87
C ARG A 97 18.74 -28.95 -9.89
N ASP A 98 18.03 -29.53 -8.93
CA ASP A 98 16.58 -29.38 -8.83
C ASP A 98 16.20 -27.96 -8.41
N LEU A 99 16.97 -27.33 -7.52
CA LEU A 99 16.81 -25.93 -7.13
C LEU A 99 17.02 -24.97 -8.32
N GLU A 100 18.02 -25.25 -9.17
CA GLU A 100 18.22 -24.46 -10.38
C GLU A 100 17.04 -24.59 -11.35
N SER A 101 16.54 -25.82 -11.56
CA SER A 101 15.34 -26.08 -12.38
C SER A 101 14.11 -25.40 -11.80
N PHE A 102 13.91 -25.46 -10.48
CA PHE A 102 12.85 -24.80 -9.75
C PHE A 102 12.86 -23.27 -9.97
N ARG A 103 14.02 -22.63 -9.77
CA ARG A 103 14.21 -21.20 -10.00
C ARG A 103 13.93 -20.78 -11.43
N ARG A 104 14.36 -21.58 -12.41
CA ARG A 104 14.16 -21.27 -13.84
C ARG A 104 12.71 -21.34 -14.27
N LYS A 105 11.92 -22.25 -13.71
CA LYS A 105 10.56 -22.55 -14.19
C LYS A 105 9.46 -21.97 -13.32
N LYS A 106 9.64 -21.95 -12.00
CA LYS A 106 8.59 -21.62 -11.05
C LYS A 106 8.60 -20.19 -10.60
N MET A 107 9.79 -19.56 -10.48
CA MET A 107 9.93 -18.25 -9.88
C MET A 107 10.72 -17.29 -10.75
N SER A 108 10.27 -16.05 -10.75
CA SER A 108 10.98 -14.92 -11.33
C SER A 108 11.10 -13.82 -10.27
N MET A 109 12.13 -13.00 -10.35
CA MET A 109 12.38 -11.96 -9.32
C MET A 109 12.77 -10.62 -9.95
N VAL A 110 12.10 -9.56 -9.49
CA VAL A 110 12.49 -8.16 -9.70
C VAL A 110 13.21 -7.69 -8.45
N PHE A 111 14.44 -7.21 -8.61
CA PHE A 111 15.30 -6.77 -7.52
C PHE A 111 15.19 -5.27 -7.29
N GLN A 112 15.33 -4.83 -6.06
CA GLN A 112 15.38 -3.43 -5.65
C GLN A 112 16.46 -2.62 -6.40
N ARG A 113 17.67 -3.20 -6.60
CA ARG A 113 18.72 -2.66 -7.45
C ARG A 113 18.69 -3.37 -8.79
N PHE A 114 17.96 -2.91 -9.71
CA PHE A 114 17.65 -3.39 -11.07
C PHE A 114 18.33 -4.69 -11.53
N GLY A 115 19.57 -4.98 -11.11
CA GLY A 115 20.32 -6.21 -11.42
C GLY A 115 20.49 -6.43 -12.93
N LEU A 116 20.57 -5.33 -13.70
CA LEU A 116 20.78 -5.41 -15.15
C LEU A 116 22.26 -5.65 -15.44
N PHE A 117 22.52 -6.38 -16.52
CA PHE A 117 23.86 -6.62 -17.03
C PHE A 117 24.32 -5.38 -17.83
N PRO A 118 25.35 -4.64 -17.36
CA PRO A 118 25.73 -3.35 -17.96
C PRO A 118 26.28 -3.50 -19.38
N HIS A 119 26.82 -4.68 -19.73
CA HIS A 119 27.42 -5.03 -21.02
C HIS A 119 26.41 -5.64 -22.01
N ARG A 120 25.13 -5.74 -21.63
CA ARG A 120 24.06 -6.24 -22.49
C ARG A 120 23.09 -5.15 -22.82
N SER A 121 22.52 -5.20 -24.03
CA SER A 121 21.46 -4.27 -24.43
C SER A 121 20.19 -4.48 -23.60
N VAL A 122 19.25 -3.56 -23.71
CA VAL A 122 17.92 -3.62 -23.09
C VAL A 122 17.19 -4.91 -23.50
N LEU A 123 17.19 -5.23 -24.80
CA LEU A 123 16.58 -6.45 -25.32
C LEU A 123 17.26 -7.70 -24.76
N GLU A 124 18.58 -7.73 -24.72
CA GLU A 124 19.34 -8.87 -24.18
C GLU A 124 19.14 -9.03 -22.67
N ASN A 125 18.96 -7.94 -21.94
CA ASN A 125 18.60 -7.97 -20.53
C ASN A 125 17.19 -8.54 -20.32
N ALA A 126 16.21 -8.07 -21.08
CA ALA A 126 14.84 -8.58 -21.04
C ALA A 126 14.76 -10.07 -21.44
N ALA A 127 15.53 -10.46 -22.45
CA ALA A 127 15.59 -11.85 -22.95
C ALA A 127 16.43 -12.80 -22.08
N TYR A 128 17.13 -12.31 -21.05
CA TYR A 128 18.10 -13.12 -20.32
C TYR A 128 17.50 -14.35 -19.63
N GLY A 129 16.35 -14.18 -18.98
CA GLY A 129 15.66 -15.29 -18.31
C GLY A 129 15.29 -16.41 -19.29
N LEU A 130 14.80 -16.04 -20.47
CA LEU A 130 14.48 -16.98 -21.57
C LEU A 130 15.75 -17.66 -22.11
N THR A 131 16.89 -16.97 -22.15
CA THR A 131 18.19 -17.57 -22.52
C THR A 131 18.58 -18.68 -21.53
N VAL A 132 18.40 -18.43 -20.22
CA VAL A 132 18.68 -19.41 -19.16
C VAL A 132 17.72 -20.60 -19.23
N GLN A 133 16.48 -20.37 -19.67
CA GLN A 133 15.49 -21.43 -19.91
C GLN A 133 15.79 -22.25 -21.18
N GLY A 134 16.74 -21.83 -22.04
CA GLY A 134 17.09 -22.53 -23.28
C GLY A 134 16.18 -22.20 -24.46
N VAL A 135 15.40 -21.11 -24.41
CA VAL A 135 14.53 -20.66 -25.51
C VAL A 135 15.36 -20.20 -26.72
N GLY A 136 14.99 -20.58 -27.92
CA GLY A 136 15.66 -20.21 -29.16
C GLY A 136 15.75 -18.70 -29.38
N LYS A 137 16.80 -18.22 -30.08
CA LYS A 137 17.10 -16.78 -30.21
C LYS A 137 15.92 -15.95 -30.75
N ALA A 138 15.31 -16.38 -31.85
CA ALA A 138 14.21 -15.63 -32.47
C ALA A 138 12.99 -15.50 -31.54
N GLU A 139 12.62 -16.56 -30.86
CA GLU A 139 11.47 -16.59 -29.95
C GLU A 139 11.72 -15.75 -28.68
N ARG A 140 12.92 -15.85 -28.08
CA ARG A 140 13.22 -15.06 -26.88
C ARG A 140 13.32 -13.56 -27.15
N GLU A 141 13.88 -13.16 -28.33
CA GLU A 141 13.94 -11.76 -28.72
C GLU A 141 12.54 -11.21 -29.01
N LYS A 142 11.67 -11.99 -29.66
CA LYS A 142 10.28 -11.64 -29.89
C LYS A 142 9.54 -11.39 -28.57
N ARG A 143 9.54 -12.37 -27.65
CA ARG A 143 8.87 -12.24 -26.35
C ARG A 143 9.43 -11.09 -25.52
N ALA A 144 10.75 -10.91 -25.51
CA ALA A 144 11.37 -9.81 -24.81
C ALA A 144 10.96 -8.45 -25.36
N SER A 145 10.87 -8.31 -26.70
CA SER A 145 10.40 -7.09 -27.36
C SER A 145 8.93 -6.78 -27.03
N GLU A 146 8.06 -7.81 -27.05
CA GLU A 146 6.66 -7.66 -26.65
C GLU A 146 6.51 -7.15 -25.21
N TRP A 147 7.31 -7.67 -24.29
CA TRP A 147 7.30 -7.19 -22.90
C TRP A 147 7.90 -5.79 -22.73
N LEU A 148 8.95 -5.45 -23.49
CA LEU A 148 9.51 -4.10 -23.50
C LEU A 148 8.48 -3.07 -24.01
N GLU A 149 7.71 -3.42 -25.03
CA GLU A 149 6.61 -2.58 -25.50
C GLU A 149 5.53 -2.39 -24.42
N GLN A 150 5.11 -3.47 -23.74
CA GLN A 150 4.11 -3.39 -22.66
C GLN A 150 4.55 -2.52 -21.48
N VAL A 151 5.84 -2.45 -21.18
CA VAL A 151 6.36 -1.57 -20.12
C VAL A 151 6.77 -0.19 -20.65
N GLY A 152 6.39 0.17 -21.90
CA GLY A 152 6.63 1.48 -22.49
C GLY A 152 8.09 1.75 -22.85
N LEU A 153 8.82 0.71 -23.27
CA LEU A 153 10.23 0.80 -23.69
C LEU A 153 10.44 0.41 -25.17
N ALA A 154 9.38 0.51 -25.98
CA ALA A 154 9.51 0.36 -27.44
C ALA A 154 10.50 1.39 -27.99
N GLY A 155 11.42 0.95 -28.87
CA GLY A 155 12.46 1.80 -29.47
C GLY A 155 13.76 1.89 -28.65
N PHE A 156 13.79 1.35 -27.42
CA PHE A 156 14.98 1.36 -26.57
C PHE A 156 15.76 0.02 -26.55
N GLU A 157 15.36 -0.96 -27.38
CA GLU A 157 15.86 -2.35 -27.37
C GLU A 157 17.38 -2.45 -27.52
N LYS A 158 17.97 -1.54 -28.33
CA LYS A 158 19.41 -1.53 -28.65
C LYS A 158 20.25 -0.71 -27.66
N GLN A 159 19.61 0.03 -26.77
CA GLN A 159 20.30 0.84 -25.76
C GLN A 159 20.88 -0.05 -24.66
N TYR A 160 21.81 0.51 -23.88
CA TYR A 160 22.45 -0.14 -22.75
C TYR A 160 21.95 0.48 -21.42
N PRO A 161 22.02 -0.23 -20.28
CA PRO A 161 21.52 0.27 -19.01
C PRO A 161 22.02 1.66 -18.61
N HIS A 162 23.28 1.99 -18.89
CA HIS A 162 23.86 3.29 -18.58
C HIS A 162 23.27 4.46 -19.37
N GLN A 163 22.54 4.20 -20.45
CA GLN A 163 21.85 5.18 -21.28
C GLN A 163 20.40 5.42 -20.83
N LEU A 164 19.95 4.71 -19.80
CA LEU A 164 18.57 4.75 -19.31
C LEU A 164 18.48 5.47 -17.97
N SER A 165 17.36 6.15 -17.72
CA SER A 165 17.01 6.61 -16.37
C SER A 165 16.80 5.43 -15.42
N GLY A 166 16.86 5.67 -14.10
CA GLY A 166 16.60 4.64 -13.09
C GLY A 166 15.23 3.97 -13.26
N GLY A 167 14.19 4.75 -13.54
CA GLY A 167 12.86 4.23 -13.82
C GLY A 167 12.78 3.36 -15.08
N MET A 168 13.50 3.72 -16.14
CA MET A 168 13.60 2.88 -17.35
C MET A 168 14.34 1.58 -17.06
N GLN A 169 15.42 1.61 -16.29
CA GLN A 169 16.13 0.40 -15.88
C GLN A 169 15.24 -0.54 -15.08
N GLN A 170 14.39 0.01 -14.20
CA GLN A 170 13.44 -0.77 -13.41
C GLN A 170 12.40 -1.45 -14.32
N ARG A 171 11.88 -0.74 -15.32
CA ARG A 171 10.97 -1.32 -16.33
C ARG A 171 11.62 -2.42 -17.17
N VAL A 172 12.92 -2.32 -17.48
CA VAL A 172 13.66 -3.43 -18.11
C VAL A 172 13.74 -4.64 -17.17
N GLY A 173 13.98 -4.42 -15.88
CA GLY A 173 13.98 -5.49 -14.86
C GLY A 173 12.63 -6.19 -14.76
N LEU A 174 11.54 -5.44 -14.83
CA LEU A 174 10.18 -5.95 -14.84
C LEU A 174 9.90 -6.77 -16.12
N ALA A 175 10.22 -6.23 -17.30
CA ALA A 175 10.09 -6.94 -18.57
C ALA A 175 10.87 -8.28 -18.56
N ARG A 176 12.12 -8.29 -18.05
CA ARG A 176 12.92 -9.51 -17.88
C ARG A 176 12.24 -10.55 -17.01
N ALA A 177 11.64 -10.14 -15.92
CA ALA A 177 10.95 -11.04 -15.00
C ALA A 177 9.67 -11.63 -15.62
N LEU A 178 8.89 -10.81 -16.29
CA LEU A 178 7.62 -11.18 -16.91
C LEU A 178 7.82 -12.06 -18.16
N ALA A 179 8.90 -11.83 -18.92
CA ALA A 179 9.20 -12.61 -20.15
C ALA A 179 9.40 -14.10 -19.87
N THR A 180 9.83 -14.48 -18.67
CA THR A 180 10.10 -15.89 -18.31
C THR A 180 8.86 -16.75 -18.15
N ASP A 181 7.68 -16.13 -18.05
CA ASP A 181 6.40 -16.79 -17.83
C ASP A 181 6.34 -17.67 -16.55
N ALA A 182 7.13 -17.33 -15.53
CA ALA A 182 7.11 -18.00 -14.25
C ALA A 182 5.73 -17.89 -13.56
N GLU A 183 5.35 -18.90 -12.79
CA GLU A 183 4.07 -18.95 -12.07
C GLU A 183 4.04 -17.97 -10.89
N ILE A 184 5.21 -17.74 -10.27
CA ILE A 184 5.38 -16.89 -9.08
C ILE A 184 6.33 -15.74 -9.44
N LEU A 185 5.89 -14.51 -9.19
CA LEU A 185 6.67 -13.29 -9.37
C LEU A 185 7.01 -12.70 -8.00
N LEU A 186 8.29 -12.65 -7.68
CA LEU A 186 8.81 -12.01 -6.47
C LEU A 186 9.27 -10.58 -6.81
N MET A 187 8.80 -9.59 -6.08
CA MET A 187 9.08 -8.17 -6.35
C MET A 187 9.62 -7.50 -5.08
N ASP A 188 10.92 -7.20 -5.06
CA ASP A 188 11.60 -6.56 -3.91
C ASP A 188 11.69 -5.05 -4.18
N GLU A 189 10.74 -4.24 -3.63
CA GLU A 189 10.62 -2.79 -3.80
C GLU A 189 10.68 -2.33 -5.28
N ALA A 190 9.94 -3.05 -6.13
CA ALA A 190 10.06 -2.93 -7.58
C ALA A 190 9.64 -1.58 -8.17
N PHE A 191 8.94 -0.73 -7.42
CA PHE A 191 8.47 0.57 -7.90
C PHE A 191 9.08 1.77 -7.14
N SER A 192 9.99 1.51 -6.20
CA SER A 192 10.54 2.57 -5.31
C SER A 192 11.33 3.67 -6.03
N ALA A 193 11.95 3.35 -7.17
CA ALA A 193 12.74 4.32 -7.96
C ALA A 193 11.94 5.02 -9.07
N LEU A 194 10.61 4.79 -9.16
CA LEU A 194 9.75 5.44 -10.13
C LEU A 194 9.18 6.75 -9.58
N ASP A 195 8.98 7.74 -10.47
CA ASP A 195 8.20 8.90 -10.14
C ASP A 195 6.72 8.52 -9.89
N PRO A 196 5.95 9.34 -9.15
CA PRO A 196 4.59 8.98 -8.72
C PRO A 196 3.62 8.65 -9.86
N LEU A 197 3.75 9.32 -11.01
CA LEU A 197 2.86 9.09 -12.15
C LEU A 197 3.15 7.74 -12.80
N ILE A 198 4.42 7.49 -13.13
CA ILE A 198 4.86 6.22 -13.75
C ILE A 198 4.66 5.05 -12.78
N ARG A 199 4.87 5.26 -11.47
CA ARG A 199 4.60 4.26 -10.45
C ARG A 199 3.14 3.80 -10.50
N ARG A 200 2.20 4.75 -10.57
CA ARG A 200 0.77 4.45 -10.65
C ARG A 200 0.41 3.68 -11.93
N GLU A 201 0.95 4.09 -13.08
CA GLU A 201 0.77 3.36 -14.34
C GLU A 201 1.28 1.92 -14.25
N MET A 202 2.46 1.71 -13.65
CA MET A 202 3.04 0.36 -13.50
C MET A 202 2.24 -0.51 -12.53
N GLN A 203 1.67 0.07 -11.49
CA GLN A 203 0.75 -0.63 -10.59
C GLN A 203 -0.53 -1.06 -11.32
N ASP A 204 -1.13 -0.18 -12.12
CA ASP A 204 -2.31 -0.49 -12.94
C ASP A 204 -2.02 -1.60 -13.96
N HIS A 205 -0.87 -1.51 -14.63
CA HIS A 205 -0.42 -2.57 -15.54
C HIS A 205 -0.21 -3.90 -14.81
N LEU A 206 0.36 -3.88 -13.59
CA LEU A 206 0.56 -5.10 -12.79
C LEU A 206 -0.77 -5.75 -12.41
N LEU A 207 -1.75 -4.95 -11.98
CA LEU A 207 -3.10 -5.43 -11.64
C LEU A 207 -3.81 -6.02 -12.87
N ALA A 208 -3.78 -5.32 -14.01
CA ALA A 208 -4.38 -5.80 -15.26
C ALA A 208 -3.73 -7.10 -15.75
N LEU A 209 -2.41 -7.21 -15.60
CA LEU A 209 -1.64 -8.39 -15.97
C LEU A 209 -1.95 -9.57 -15.05
N GLN A 210 -2.01 -9.32 -13.73
CA GLN A 210 -2.34 -10.33 -12.74
C GLN A 210 -3.75 -10.89 -12.99
N ALA A 211 -4.73 -10.03 -13.20
CA ALA A 211 -6.10 -10.43 -13.52
C ALA A 211 -6.19 -11.30 -14.81
N LYS A 212 -5.34 -11.00 -15.83
CA LYS A 212 -5.32 -11.75 -17.09
C LYS A 212 -4.58 -13.07 -16.99
N LEU A 213 -3.46 -13.12 -16.27
CA LEU A 213 -2.54 -14.26 -16.23
C LEU A 213 -2.69 -15.12 -14.98
N ASN A 214 -3.46 -14.68 -14.00
CA ASN A 214 -3.67 -15.35 -12.71
C ASN A 214 -2.36 -15.79 -12.02
N LYS A 215 -1.31 -14.95 -12.12
CA LYS A 215 -0.01 -15.22 -11.50
C LYS A 215 -0.02 -14.90 -10.01
N THR A 216 0.70 -15.69 -9.24
CA THR A 216 0.93 -15.40 -7.82
C THR A 216 2.06 -14.38 -7.69
N ILE A 217 1.81 -13.26 -7.02
CA ILE A 217 2.77 -12.17 -6.87
C ILE A 217 3.06 -11.97 -5.39
N VAL A 218 4.35 -11.97 -5.03
CA VAL A 218 4.80 -11.52 -3.71
C VAL A 218 5.49 -10.18 -3.88
N PHE A 219 4.89 -9.16 -3.30
CA PHE A 219 5.31 -7.78 -3.48
C PHE A 219 5.82 -7.18 -2.16
N ILE A 220 7.04 -6.67 -2.16
CA ILE A 220 7.60 -5.94 -1.01
C ILE A 220 7.50 -4.44 -1.25
N THR A 221 7.01 -3.75 -0.24
CA THR A 221 7.02 -2.29 -0.20
C THR A 221 7.19 -1.78 1.23
N HIS A 222 7.57 -0.53 1.37
CA HIS A 222 7.48 0.24 2.61
C HIS A 222 6.38 1.29 2.55
N ASP A 223 5.69 1.40 1.42
CA ASP A 223 4.60 2.34 1.15
C ASP A 223 3.26 1.63 1.39
N LEU A 224 2.50 2.14 2.35
CA LEU A 224 1.21 1.55 2.69
C LEU A 224 0.16 1.76 1.60
N ASP A 225 0.16 2.91 0.90
CA ASP A 225 -0.77 3.14 -0.21
C ASP A 225 -0.56 2.11 -1.33
N GLU A 226 0.69 1.73 -1.62
CA GLU A 226 0.98 0.62 -2.54
C GLU A 226 0.43 -0.71 -2.01
N ALA A 227 0.65 -1.00 -0.73
CA ALA A 227 0.20 -2.25 -0.12
C ALA A 227 -1.33 -2.38 -0.18
N LEU A 228 -2.05 -1.32 0.19
CA LEU A 228 -3.50 -1.27 0.19
C LEU A 228 -4.11 -1.32 -1.22
N ARG A 229 -3.40 -0.76 -2.21
CA ARG A 229 -3.85 -0.74 -3.61
C ARG A 229 -3.68 -2.07 -4.30
N LEU A 230 -2.54 -2.73 -4.07
CA LEU A 230 -2.12 -3.91 -4.83
C LEU A 230 -2.51 -5.22 -4.14
N GLY A 231 -2.47 -5.26 -2.81
CA GLY A 231 -2.54 -6.49 -2.04
C GLY A 231 -3.95 -7.08 -1.93
N ASN A 232 -4.09 -8.37 -2.20
CA ASN A 232 -5.23 -9.14 -1.72
C ASN A 232 -5.07 -9.46 -0.22
N ARG A 233 -3.82 -9.67 0.21
CA ARG A 233 -3.45 -9.81 1.63
C ARG A 233 -2.15 -9.06 1.89
N ILE A 234 -2.02 -8.52 3.10
CA ILE A 234 -0.89 -7.73 3.55
C ILE A 234 -0.34 -8.35 4.84
N ALA A 235 0.98 -8.59 4.87
CA ALA A 235 1.73 -8.98 6.04
C ALA A 235 2.63 -7.82 6.48
N ILE A 236 2.49 -7.37 7.72
CA ILE A 236 3.28 -6.26 8.29
C ILE A 236 4.36 -6.84 9.17
N LEU A 237 5.63 -6.56 8.82
CA LEU A 237 6.80 -7.03 9.55
C LEU A 237 7.44 -5.91 10.38
N LYS A 238 7.85 -6.27 11.60
CA LYS A 238 8.69 -5.45 12.47
C LYS A 238 9.77 -6.30 13.10
N ASP A 239 11.01 -5.85 13.05
CA ASP A 239 12.19 -6.49 13.69
C ASP A 239 12.37 -7.99 13.40
N GLY A 240 11.91 -8.43 12.21
CA GLY A 240 11.99 -9.82 11.79
C GLY A 240 10.80 -10.67 12.20
N GLU A 241 9.79 -10.10 12.79
CA GLU A 241 8.55 -10.77 13.23
C GLU A 241 7.34 -10.33 12.41
N LEU A 242 6.34 -11.21 12.28
CA LEU A 242 5.04 -10.87 11.68
C LEU A 242 4.17 -10.22 12.76
N VAL A 243 3.83 -8.95 12.56
CA VAL A 243 3.02 -8.17 13.51
C VAL A 243 1.53 -8.33 13.24
N GLN A 244 1.15 -8.25 11.96
CA GLN A 244 -0.24 -8.40 11.53
C GLN A 244 -0.29 -8.95 10.11
N GLU A 245 -1.30 -9.75 9.83
CA GLU A 245 -1.67 -10.22 8.50
C GLU A 245 -3.17 -10.10 8.32
N GLY A 246 -3.62 -9.60 7.16
CA GLY A 246 -5.05 -9.44 6.86
C GLY A 246 -5.29 -8.91 5.47
N THR A 247 -6.56 -8.68 5.13
CA THR A 247 -6.93 -7.91 3.94
C THR A 247 -6.62 -6.43 4.12
N PRO A 248 -6.58 -5.60 3.06
CA PRO A 248 -6.46 -4.16 3.18
C PRO A 248 -7.45 -3.55 4.18
N GLU A 249 -8.70 -4.00 4.14
CA GLU A 249 -9.75 -3.56 5.04
C GLU A 249 -9.49 -3.96 6.50
N ASP A 250 -9.05 -5.20 6.73
CA ASP A 250 -8.70 -5.67 8.09
C ASP A 250 -7.61 -4.80 8.71
N ILE A 251 -6.56 -4.49 7.93
CA ILE A 251 -5.45 -3.65 8.39
C ILE A 251 -5.94 -2.23 8.74
N LEU A 252 -6.83 -1.67 7.90
CA LEU A 252 -7.36 -0.32 8.11
C LEU A 252 -8.33 -0.21 9.28
N LEU A 253 -9.20 -1.22 9.45
CA LEU A 253 -10.30 -1.16 10.43
C LEU A 253 -9.88 -1.71 11.80
N ASN A 254 -8.96 -2.67 11.84
CA ASN A 254 -8.56 -3.39 13.04
C ASN A 254 -7.03 -3.45 13.19
N PRO A 255 -6.34 -2.29 13.35
CA PRO A 255 -4.89 -2.30 13.55
C PRO A 255 -4.54 -3.05 14.85
N ALA A 256 -3.58 -3.98 14.75
CA ALA A 256 -3.21 -4.86 15.86
C ALA A 256 -2.52 -4.14 17.04
N ASN A 257 -1.83 -3.03 16.76
CA ASN A 257 -1.12 -2.24 17.76
C ASN A 257 -0.74 -0.86 17.22
N ASP A 258 -0.13 -0.02 18.08
CA ASP A 258 0.29 1.36 17.75
C ASP A 258 1.29 1.41 16.59
N TYR A 259 2.13 0.39 16.42
CA TYR A 259 3.06 0.32 15.29
C TYR A 259 2.30 0.24 13.96
N VAL A 260 1.29 -0.61 13.86
CA VAL A 260 0.44 -0.67 12.65
C VAL A 260 -0.35 0.61 12.51
N GLN A 261 -0.91 1.13 13.61
CA GLN A 261 -1.68 2.38 13.61
C GLN A 261 -0.86 3.57 13.10
N SER A 262 0.45 3.62 13.39
CA SER A 262 1.32 4.70 12.92
C SER A 262 1.45 4.77 11.39
N PHE A 263 1.30 3.67 10.68
CA PHE A 263 1.26 3.67 9.21
C PHE A 263 -0.06 4.20 8.64
N LEU A 264 -1.15 4.14 9.43
CA LEU A 264 -2.50 4.46 8.98
C LEU A 264 -2.86 5.96 9.13
N GLN A 265 -2.00 6.77 9.74
CA GLN A 265 -2.30 8.18 10.07
C GLN A 265 -2.55 9.03 8.82
N ASP A 266 -1.76 8.82 7.76
CA ASP A 266 -1.82 9.62 6.53
C ASP A 266 -2.59 8.94 5.37
N VAL A 267 -3.19 7.77 5.63
CA VAL A 267 -3.86 6.97 4.60
C VAL A 267 -5.20 7.54 4.20
N ASN A 268 -5.43 7.68 2.91
CA ASN A 268 -6.75 7.99 2.41
C ASN A 268 -7.66 6.75 2.39
N ARG A 269 -8.38 6.56 3.49
CA ARG A 269 -9.28 5.40 3.73
C ARG A 269 -10.40 5.28 2.71
N THR A 270 -10.83 6.40 2.07
CA THR A 270 -11.93 6.36 1.11
C THR A 270 -11.60 5.61 -0.18
N LYS A 271 -10.31 5.42 -0.48
CA LYS A 271 -9.86 4.68 -1.67
C LYS A 271 -9.82 3.17 -1.48
N VAL A 272 -9.87 2.70 -0.24
CA VAL A 272 -9.76 1.27 0.11
C VAL A 272 -11.12 0.73 0.56
N LEU A 273 -11.84 1.52 1.35
CA LEU A 273 -13.12 1.12 1.88
C LEU A 273 -14.25 1.37 0.86
N ASN A 274 -15.25 0.53 0.90
CA ASN A 274 -16.43 0.59 0.06
C ASN A 274 -17.73 0.78 0.88
N ALA A 275 -18.85 0.92 0.20
CA ALA A 275 -20.15 1.16 0.83
C ALA A 275 -20.53 0.10 1.86
N SER A 276 -20.12 -1.17 1.68
CA SER A 276 -20.44 -2.25 2.61
C SER A 276 -19.88 -2.02 4.02
N HIS A 277 -18.77 -1.29 4.14
CA HIS A 277 -18.16 -0.97 5.45
C HIS A 277 -18.89 0.16 6.19
N ALA A 278 -19.68 0.97 5.46
CA ALA A 278 -20.37 2.14 5.99
C ALA A 278 -21.84 1.87 6.33
N ILE A 279 -22.34 0.65 6.14
CA ILE A 279 -23.71 0.30 6.45
C ILE A 279 -23.92 0.09 7.94
N ASN A 280 -25.14 0.48 8.39
CA ASN A 280 -25.69 0.01 9.63
C ASN A 280 -26.77 -1.04 9.28
N PRO A 281 -26.68 -2.27 9.81
CA PRO A 281 -27.73 -3.25 9.62
C PRO A 281 -29.05 -2.69 10.17
N PRO A 282 -30.15 -2.79 9.41
CA PRO A 282 -31.41 -2.20 9.81
C PRO A 282 -31.97 -2.94 11.03
N ARG A 283 -32.23 -2.19 12.11
CA ARG A 283 -32.92 -2.71 13.30
C ARG A 283 -34.44 -2.76 13.11
N LEU A 284 -34.94 -2.07 12.09
CA LEU A 284 -36.33 -2.03 11.69
C LEU A 284 -36.41 -2.02 10.17
N THR A 285 -37.17 -2.94 9.61
CA THR A 285 -37.61 -2.93 8.21
C THR A 285 -39.13 -2.95 8.17
N LEU A 286 -39.71 -2.25 7.20
CA LEU A 286 -41.12 -2.18 6.96
C LEU A 286 -41.48 -2.93 5.68
N THR A 287 -42.74 -3.30 5.53
CA THR A 287 -43.28 -3.81 4.27
C THR A 287 -44.38 -2.85 3.79
N MET A 288 -44.72 -2.87 2.50
CA MET A 288 -45.78 -2.03 1.93
C MET A 288 -47.12 -2.17 2.67
N ARG A 289 -47.35 -3.33 3.29
CA ARG A 289 -48.59 -3.65 4.05
C ARG A 289 -48.53 -3.23 5.52
N SER A 290 -47.45 -2.61 6.00
CA SER A 290 -47.31 -2.11 7.38
C SER A 290 -48.38 -1.07 7.68
N ARG A 291 -48.99 -1.12 8.87
CA ARG A 291 -50.01 -0.15 9.30
C ARG A 291 -49.35 1.16 9.77
N PRO A 292 -49.78 2.34 9.28
CA PRO A 292 -49.16 3.63 9.62
C PRO A 292 -49.03 3.88 11.12
N ALA A 293 -50.08 3.61 11.92
CA ALA A 293 -50.01 3.80 13.38
C ALA A 293 -48.92 2.96 14.03
N HIS A 294 -48.77 1.71 13.63
CA HIS A 294 -47.73 0.82 14.17
C HIS A 294 -46.30 1.26 13.77
N VAL A 295 -46.18 1.87 12.59
CA VAL A 295 -44.90 2.44 12.13
C VAL A 295 -44.52 3.67 12.93
N VAL A 296 -45.48 4.59 13.16
CA VAL A 296 -45.30 5.79 13.98
C VAL A 296 -44.84 5.41 15.38
N ASP A 297 -45.52 4.47 16.05
CA ASP A 297 -45.15 3.99 17.39
C ASP A 297 -43.71 3.44 17.43
N ARG A 298 -43.34 2.65 16.42
CA ARG A 298 -41.97 2.05 16.36
C ARG A 298 -40.90 3.06 16.07
N LEU A 299 -41.12 3.96 15.12
CA LEU A 299 -40.14 5.02 14.81
C LEU A 299 -39.98 5.93 15.99
N HIS A 300 -41.07 6.31 16.69
CA HIS A 300 -41.03 7.11 17.90
C HIS A 300 -40.26 6.42 19.04
N ALA A 301 -40.54 5.14 19.29
CA ALA A 301 -39.88 4.36 20.31
C ALA A 301 -38.37 4.22 20.08
N MET A 302 -37.91 4.23 18.81
CA MET A 302 -36.51 4.15 18.42
C MET A 302 -35.82 5.50 18.24
N ASN A 303 -36.58 6.61 18.35
CA ASN A 303 -36.16 7.97 18.01
C ASN A 303 -35.58 8.07 16.59
N TRP A 304 -36.28 7.46 15.63
CA TRP A 304 -35.87 7.43 14.23
C TRP A 304 -36.76 8.29 13.36
N GLU A 305 -36.16 8.98 12.40
CA GLU A 305 -36.89 9.85 11.47
C GLU A 305 -37.43 9.10 10.25
N TYR A 306 -36.85 7.95 9.93
CA TYR A 306 -37.24 7.14 8.75
C TYR A 306 -36.91 5.65 8.95
N ALA A 307 -37.55 4.79 8.14
CA ALA A 307 -37.20 3.37 8.05
C ALA A 307 -37.28 2.88 6.59
N PRO A 308 -36.44 1.92 6.19
CA PRO A 308 -36.49 1.28 4.88
C PRO A 308 -37.74 0.41 4.75
N VAL A 309 -38.36 0.47 3.58
CA VAL A 309 -39.49 -0.37 3.20
C VAL A 309 -39.02 -1.39 2.18
N LEU A 310 -39.30 -2.66 2.46
CA LEU A 310 -38.87 -3.78 1.62
C LEU A 310 -40.02 -4.47 0.95
N ASP A 311 -39.78 -4.94 -0.28
CA ASP A 311 -40.60 -5.93 -0.97
C ASP A 311 -39.78 -7.22 -1.09
N GLY A 312 -40.08 -8.19 -0.22
CA GLY A 312 -39.25 -9.36 -0.02
C GLY A 312 -37.88 -8.96 0.56
N LYS A 313 -36.82 -9.14 -0.21
CA LYS A 313 -35.43 -8.74 0.15
C LYS A 313 -34.97 -7.44 -0.55
N ARG A 314 -35.77 -6.93 -1.51
CA ARG A 314 -35.42 -5.74 -2.27
C ARG A 314 -35.93 -4.48 -1.59
N LEU A 315 -35.22 -3.39 -1.76
CA LEU A 315 -35.67 -2.08 -1.29
C LEU A 315 -36.83 -1.58 -2.18
N ALA A 316 -37.94 -1.27 -1.55
CA ALA A 316 -39.08 -0.64 -2.19
C ALA A 316 -39.07 0.89 -2.02
N GLY A 317 -38.31 1.40 -1.02
CA GLY A 317 -38.17 2.82 -0.75
C GLY A 317 -37.94 3.10 0.74
N VAL A 318 -38.21 4.32 1.15
CA VAL A 318 -38.10 4.78 2.53
C VAL A 318 -39.45 5.40 2.98
N LEU A 319 -39.79 5.21 4.24
CA LEU A 319 -40.89 5.91 4.87
C LEU A 319 -40.38 6.82 5.96
N THR A 320 -40.67 8.10 5.87
CA THR A 320 -40.35 9.09 6.90
C THR A 320 -41.41 9.11 8.00
N MET A 321 -41.01 9.58 9.19
CA MET A 321 -41.95 9.76 10.31
C MET A 321 -43.14 10.66 9.91
N ASP A 322 -42.87 11.77 9.21
CA ASP A 322 -43.91 12.71 8.78
C ASP A 322 -44.87 12.07 7.80
N ALA A 323 -44.35 11.33 6.80
CA ALA A 323 -45.20 10.60 5.84
C ALA A 323 -46.05 9.53 6.53
N ALA A 324 -45.51 8.83 7.53
CA ALA A 324 -46.25 7.85 8.33
C ALA A 324 -47.38 8.51 9.16
N GLN A 325 -47.12 9.68 9.77
CA GLN A 325 -48.11 10.44 10.51
C GLN A 325 -49.20 10.97 9.61
N VAL A 326 -48.88 11.48 8.42
CA VAL A 326 -49.86 11.93 7.43
C VAL A 326 -50.75 10.75 6.97
N ALA A 327 -50.14 9.60 6.66
CA ALA A 327 -50.89 8.39 6.28
C ALA A 327 -51.85 7.94 7.42
N MET A 328 -51.37 8.00 8.67
CA MET A 328 -52.20 7.67 9.84
C MET A 328 -53.39 8.64 10.01
N ARG A 329 -53.19 9.96 9.87
CA ARG A 329 -54.26 10.97 9.95
C ARG A 329 -55.29 10.82 8.85
N ASN A 330 -54.87 10.42 7.65
CA ASN A 330 -55.70 10.18 6.50
C ASN A 330 -56.45 8.84 6.55
N GLY A 331 -56.26 8.04 7.59
CA GLY A 331 -56.92 6.75 7.77
C GLY A 331 -56.45 5.69 6.77
N ALA A 332 -55.23 5.79 6.23
CA ALA A 332 -54.68 4.82 5.30
C ALA A 332 -54.59 3.43 5.94
N ARG A 333 -54.92 2.38 5.17
CA ARG A 333 -54.86 0.98 5.63
C ARG A 333 -53.43 0.49 5.78
N ASP A 334 -52.59 0.96 4.89
CA ASP A 334 -51.17 0.60 4.82
C ASP A 334 -50.34 1.81 4.35
N ILE A 335 -49.04 1.61 4.23
CA ILE A 335 -48.06 2.67 3.90
C ILE A 335 -47.73 2.77 2.41
N SER A 336 -48.34 1.95 1.55
CA SER A 336 -47.96 1.82 0.14
C SER A 336 -48.01 3.12 -0.66
N GLY A 337 -48.93 4.03 -0.32
CA GLY A 337 -49.08 5.34 -0.96
C GLY A 337 -48.18 6.45 -0.38
N SER A 338 -47.37 6.15 0.63
CA SER A 338 -46.55 7.14 1.36
C SER A 338 -45.08 6.82 1.34
N VAL A 339 -44.66 5.78 0.62
CA VAL A 339 -43.27 5.37 0.46
C VAL A 339 -42.61 6.26 -0.58
N GLU A 340 -41.45 6.80 -0.26
CA GLU A 340 -40.65 7.63 -1.15
C GLU A 340 -39.53 6.83 -1.75
N ASP A 341 -39.12 7.15 -2.98
CA ASP A 341 -37.97 6.56 -3.63
C ASP A 341 -36.69 6.94 -2.87
N LEU A 342 -35.79 5.96 -2.75
CA LEU A 342 -34.51 6.12 -2.11
C LEU A 342 -33.37 5.74 -3.05
N ALA A 343 -32.37 6.59 -3.12
CA ALA A 343 -31.15 6.30 -3.90
C ALA A 343 -30.42 5.09 -3.33
N THR A 344 -30.00 4.19 -4.20
CA THR A 344 -29.20 3.01 -3.87
C THR A 344 -27.79 3.14 -4.41
N VAL A 345 -26.86 2.49 -3.74
CA VAL A 345 -25.47 2.30 -4.20
C VAL A 345 -25.09 0.84 -4.03
N PRO A 346 -24.31 0.25 -4.95
CA PRO A 346 -23.81 -1.11 -4.77
C PRO A 346 -22.86 -1.20 -3.59
N ALA A 347 -22.82 -2.35 -2.91
CA ALA A 347 -21.94 -2.62 -1.78
C ALA A 347 -20.46 -2.40 -2.10
N THR A 348 -20.10 -2.63 -3.36
CA THR A 348 -18.74 -2.48 -3.90
C THR A 348 -18.35 -1.05 -4.28
N ALA A 349 -19.30 -0.08 -4.24
CA ALA A 349 -19.01 1.32 -4.57
C ALA A 349 -17.97 1.90 -3.59
N GLY A 350 -16.94 2.56 -4.12
CA GLY A 350 -15.90 3.21 -3.30
C GLY A 350 -16.47 4.32 -2.40
N LEU A 351 -15.92 4.49 -1.21
CA LEU A 351 -16.41 5.52 -0.28
C LEU A 351 -16.22 6.94 -0.81
N ASP A 352 -15.28 7.21 -1.69
CA ASP A 352 -15.08 8.49 -2.36
C ASP A 352 -16.29 8.87 -3.23
N GLU A 353 -16.80 7.92 -4.03
CA GLU A 353 -18.00 8.08 -4.83
C GLU A 353 -19.24 8.25 -3.95
N VAL A 354 -19.35 7.43 -2.91
CA VAL A 354 -20.47 7.48 -1.95
C VAL A 354 -20.51 8.81 -1.23
N LEU A 355 -19.37 9.33 -0.76
CA LEU A 355 -19.26 10.64 -0.12
C LEU A 355 -19.70 11.76 -1.05
N ALA A 356 -19.23 11.74 -2.31
CA ALA A 356 -19.60 12.75 -3.29
C ALA A 356 -21.14 12.78 -3.50
N ARG A 357 -21.77 11.63 -3.61
CA ARG A 357 -23.25 11.54 -3.77
C ARG A 357 -23.99 11.98 -2.50
N LEU A 358 -23.49 11.60 -1.31
CA LEU A 358 -24.15 11.90 -0.04
C LEU A 358 -24.06 13.39 0.33
N LEU A 359 -22.98 14.08 -0.06
CA LEU A 359 -22.82 15.53 0.15
C LEU A 359 -23.83 16.37 -0.67
N HIS A 360 -24.31 15.83 -1.78
CA HIS A 360 -25.28 16.49 -2.66
C HIS A 360 -26.73 16.04 -2.39
N SER A 361 -26.98 15.19 -1.40
CA SER A 361 -28.30 14.66 -1.07
C SER A 361 -28.64 14.90 0.39
N ASP A 362 -29.83 15.45 0.64
CA ASP A 362 -30.36 15.58 2.03
C ASP A 362 -30.97 14.27 2.53
N LYS A 363 -31.24 13.31 1.61
CA LYS A 363 -31.82 12.01 1.93
C LYS A 363 -30.72 10.99 2.24
N PRO A 364 -31.01 10.01 3.12
CA PRO A 364 -30.14 8.87 3.29
C PRO A 364 -30.00 8.08 1.98
N MET A 365 -29.04 7.17 1.92
CA MET A 365 -28.84 6.24 0.80
C MET A 365 -28.88 4.81 1.32
N ALA A 366 -29.32 3.89 0.50
CA ALA A 366 -29.32 2.47 0.82
C ALA A 366 -28.19 1.74 0.03
N VAL A 367 -27.73 0.64 0.60
CA VAL A 367 -26.73 -0.23 -0.03
C VAL A 367 -27.40 -1.52 -0.45
N THR A 368 -27.11 -1.97 -1.67
CA THR A 368 -27.58 -3.25 -2.22
C THR A 368 -26.40 -4.14 -2.59
N ASP A 369 -26.62 -5.44 -2.56
CA ASP A 369 -25.68 -6.42 -3.09
C ASP A 369 -25.76 -6.55 -4.63
N ASP A 370 -24.99 -7.49 -5.20
CA ASP A 370 -24.97 -7.75 -6.65
C ASP A 370 -26.30 -8.32 -7.20
N ASN A 371 -27.23 -8.74 -6.33
CA ASN A 371 -28.55 -9.25 -6.68
C ASN A 371 -29.66 -8.21 -6.46
N ASP A 372 -29.30 -6.94 -6.19
CA ASP A 372 -30.22 -5.86 -5.76
C ASP A 372 -30.94 -6.16 -4.43
N GLU A 373 -30.41 -7.06 -3.59
CA GLU A 373 -30.93 -7.28 -2.25
C GLU A 373 -30.43 -6.19 -1.30
N PHE A 374 -31.32 -5.72 -0.44
CA PHE A 374 -31.02 -4.65 0.52
C PHE A 374 -30.10 -5.14 1.64
N MET A 375 -28.94 -4.49 1.80
CA MET A 375 -27.96 -4.80 2.85
C MET A 375 -28.08 -3.87 4.06
N GLY A 376 -28.40 -2.61 3.88
CA GLY A 376 -28.49 -1.64 4.95
C GLY A 376 -28.54 -0.19 4.49
N MET A 377 -28.55 0.71 5.46
CA MET A 377 -28.59 2.16 5.23
C MET A 377 -27.21 2.76 5.47
N LEU A 378 -26.80 3.67 4.60
CA LEU A 378 -25.61 4.49 4.79
C LEU A 378 -25.88 5.56 5.85
N SER A 379 -24.99 5.64 6.81
CA SER A 379 -25.02 6.65 7.86
C SER A 379 -23.90 7.67 7.68
N ARG A 380 -24.24 8.95 7.62
CA ARG A 380 -23.23 10.04 7.58
C ARG A 380 -22.27 9.94 8.75
N ARG A 381 -22.76 9.60 9.93
CA ARG A 381 -21.93 9.44 11.13
C ARG A 381 -20.90 8.29 10.94
N LYS A 382 -21.36 7.14 10.45
CA LYS A 382 -20.48 5.99 10.23
C LYS A 382 -19.43 6.29 9.15
N LEU A 383 -19.80 7.02 8.09
CA LEU A 383 -18.86 7.46 7.07
C LEU A 383 -17.77 8.39 7.67
N VAL A 384 -18.16 9.35 8.48
CA VAL A 384 -17.20 10.23 9.15
C VAL A 384 -16.27 9.43 10.06
N GLU A 385 -16.80 8.50 10.86
CA GLU A 385 -16.00 7.60 11.72
C GLU A 385 -15.00 6.76 10.93
N LEU A 386 -15.38 6.29 9.76
CA LEU A 386 -14.50 5.47 8.90
C LEU A 386 -13.39 6.29 8.23
N VAL A 387 -13.70 7.52 7.83
CA VAL A 387 -12.77 8.41 7.11
C VAL A 387 -11.82 9.13 8.09
N THR A 388 -12.30 9.43 9.28
CA THR A 388 -11.49 10.10 10.30
C THR A 388 -10.61 9.08 11.02
N PRO A 389 -9.29 9.28 11.09
CA PRO A 389 -8.43 8.39 11.87
C PRO A 389 -8.87 8.40 13.34
N PRO A 390 -8.78 7.28 14.06
CA PRO A 390 -9.07 7.25 15.48
C PRO A 390 -8.17 8.27 16.20
N PRO A 391 -8.68 9.01 17.20
CA PRO A 391 -7.88 9.96 17.96
C PRO A 391 -6.70 9.21 18.58
N SER A 392 -5.49 9.71 18.35
CA SER A 392 -4.30 9.22 19.04
C SER A 392 -4.46 9.53 20.54
N GLU A 393 -4.23 8.56 21.43
CA GLU A 393 -4.34 8.74 22.90
C GLU A 393 -3.51 9.91 23.44
N SER A 394 -2.55 10.44 22.66
CA SER A 394 -1.74 11.61 22.99
C SER A 394 -2.45 12.96 22.89
N THR A 395 -3.66 13.06 22.31
CA THR A 395 -4.36 14.34 22.11
C THR A 395 -5.39 14.67 23.21
N GLU A 396 -5.79 13.70 24.02
CA GLU A 396 -6.72 14.00 25.13
C GLU A 396 -6.07 14.76 26.32
N SER A 397 -4.74 14.73 26.44
CA SER A 397 -4.08 15.43 27.56
C SER A 397 -3.80 16.91 27.32
N VAL A 398 -3.97 17.45 26.11
CA VAL A 398 -3.64 18.83 25.75
C VAL A 398 -4.85 19.79 25.88
N PHE A 399 -6.08 19.26 25.87
CA PHE A 399 -7.31 20.06 25.94
C PHE A 399 -8.18 19.83 27.16
N ALA A 400 -7.77 19.01 28.13
CA ALA A 400 -8.43 18.97 29.43
C ALA A 400 -7.87 20.13 30.29
N PRO A 401 -8.66 21.16 30.64
CA PRO A 401 -8.21 22.12 31.61
C PRO A 401 -8.00 21.37 32.93
N SER A 402 -6.77 21.36 33.44
CA SER A 402 -6.46 20.70 34.70
C SER A 402 -7.40 21.23 35.78
N ALA A 403 -8.09 20.34 36.49
CA ALA A 403 -8.97 20.68 37.60
C ALA A 403 -8.24 21.49 38.71
N ALA A 404 -6.90 21.53 38.68
CA ALA A 404 -6.08 22.37 39.53
C ALA A 404 -6.11 23.87 39.17
N SER A 405 -6.42 24.23 37.92
CA SER A 405 -6.51 25.65 37.48
C SER A 405 -7.85 26.27 37.81
N VAL A 406 -8.90 25.48 38.01
CA VAL A 406 -10.24 25.99 38.42
C VAL A 406 -10.31 26.21 39.94
N ALA A 407 -9.61 25.38 40.71
CA ALA A 407 -9.55 25.54 42.18
C ALA A 407 -8.67 26.74 42.62
N ALA A 408 -7.62 27.08 41.87
CA ALA A 408 -6.77 28.24 42.15
C ALA A 408 -7.42 29.59 41.80
N LYS A 409 -8.42 29.63 40.90
CA LYS A 409 -9.18 30.85 40.57
C LYS A 409 -10.35 31.11 41.53
N ALA A 410 -10.82 30.11 42.27
CA ALA A 410 -11.90 30.24 43.24
C ALA A 410 -11.40 30.65 44.63
N GLN A 411 -10.11 30.55 44.93
CA GLN A 411 -9.52 30.99 46.20
C GLN A 411 -8.87 32.37 46.17
N ALA A 412 -8.79 33.05 45.03
CA ALA A 412 -8.21 34.37 44.89
C ALA A 412 -9.25 35.53 44.94
N THR A 413 -10.52 35.25 45.20
CA THR A 413 -11.59 36.27 45.24
C THR A 413 -12.19 36.52 46.62
N SER A 414 -11.51 36.12 47.71
CA SER A 414 -12.02 36.36 49.06
C SER A 414 -11.00 37.01 50.03
N ASP A 415 -10.17 37.92 49.60
CA ASP A 415 -9.52 38.81 50.55
C ASP A 415 -9.08 40.12 49.88
N GLY A 416 -9.66 41.23 50.42
CA GLY A 416 -8.98 42.49 50.50
C GLY A 416 -9.26 43.57 49.46
N ALA A 417 -10.32 44.36 49.68
CA ALA A 417 -10.46 45.69 49.14
C ALA A 417 -9.40 46.64 49.73
N VAL A 418 -8.62 47.34 48.87
CA VAL A 418 -8.17 48.73 49.14
C VAL A 418 -8.00 49.43 47.77
N VAL A 419 -8.65 50.62 47.74
CA VAL A 419 -8.70 51.60 46.67
C VAL A 419 -7.34 52.29 46.50
N ALA A 420 -6.86 52.49 45.27
CA ALA A 420 -6.09 53.68 44.90
C ALA A 420 -6.11 53.88 43.37
N ASP A 421 -6.71 54.98 43.07
CA ASP A 421 -6.75 55.80 41.90
C ASP A 421 -5.33 56.08 41.36
N VAL A 422 -5.12 56.00 40.00
CA VAL A 422 -4.35 56.98 39.20
C VAL A 422 -4.41 56.62 37.71
N SER A 423 -4.77 57.61 36.94
CA SER A 423 -4.94 57.70 35.49
C SER A 423 -3.64 57.58 34.70
N PRO A 424 -3.74 57.42 33.35
CA PRO A 424 -2.62 57.02 32.46
C PRO A 424 -1.83 58.25 31.96
N PRO A 425 -0.65 58.06 31.40
CA PRO A 425 -0.16 59.01 30.38
C PRO A 425 0.19 58.28 29.02
N ALA A 426 -0.31 58.89 28.06
CA ALA A 426 0.03 59.33 26.72
C ALA A 426 1.30 58.73 26.03
N ASP A 427 1.06 58.41 24.77
CA ASP A 427 2.05 58.32 23.69
C ASP A 427 2.92 59.58 23.60
N PRO A 428 4.14 59.42 23.06
CA PRO A 428 4.45 60.27 21.93
C PRO A 428 5.11 59.58 20.73
N LEU A 429 4.59 59.97 19.59
CA LEU A 429 5.23 60.01 18.29
C LEU A 429 6.54 60.84 18.34
N SER A 430 7.56 60.44 17.55
CA SER A 430 8.23 61.26 16.53
C SER A 430 9.59 60.62 16.11
N THR A 431 9.72 60.32 14.85
CA THR A 431 10.53 60.98 13.81
C THR A 431 12.06 60.94 13.95
N GLY A 432 12.67 60.63 12.84
CA GLY A 432 14.03 60.99 12.46
C GLY A 432 14.82 59.74 12.04
N ASP A 433 14.93 59.46 10.88
CA ASP A 433 15.68 59.98 9.69
C ASP A 433 17.17 59.53 9.66
N VAL A 434 17.51 59.04 8.51
CA VAL A 434 18.67 59.24 7.65
C VAL A 434 19.89 58.28 7.75
N ALA A 435 20.17 57.79 6.58
CA ALA A 435 21.46 57.45 5.92
C ALA A 435 22.20 56.23 6.43
N GLY A 436 22.75 55.44 5.62
CA GLY A 436 23.14 55.45 4.22
C GLY A 436 24.24 54.46 4.00
N ALA A 437 24.39 54.09 2.80
CA ALA A 437 25.62 53.60 2.16
C ALA A 437 26.09 52.19 2.58
N GLU A 438 26.52 51.31 1.81
CA GLU A 438 26.90 51.24 0.40
C GLU A 438 27.19 49.78 0.13
N SER A 439 26.81 49.30 -1.03
CA SER A 439 27.43 48.17 -1.67
C SER A 439 28.85 48.53 -2.12
N PRO A 440 29.70 47.55 -2.31
CA PRO A 440 30.30 47.51 -3.66
C PRO A 440 30.24 46.14 -4.32
N THR A 441 29.79 46.23 -5.52
CA THR A 441 30.15 45.46 -6.72
C THR A 441 31.65 45.37 -6.93
N ALA A 442 32.09 44.30 -7.54
CA ALA A 442 32.93 44.26 -8.76
C ALA A 442 33.58 42.90 -8.84
N HIS A 443 33.30 42.16 -9.87
CA HIS A 443 33.93 42.14 -11.20
C HIS A 443 35.19 41.30 -11.30
N ARG A 444 35.09 40.38 -12.27
CA ARG A 444 36.06 40.08 -13.38
C ARG A 444 37.23 39.22 -12.98
N ASP A 445 37.73 38.33 -13.80
CA ASP A 445 37.78 38.04 -15.24
C ASP A 445 38.11 36.55 -15.40
N ALA A 446 37.54 35.77 -16.27
CA ALA A 446 37.83 35.61 -17.69
C ALA A 446 39.36 35.49 -18.00
N ASP A 447 39.66 34.44 -18.62
CA ASP A 447 40.42 34.24 -19.82
C ASP A 447 41.62 33.26 -19.76
N GLN A 448 41.52 32.33 -20.71
CA GLN A 448 42.51 31.96 -21.73
C GLN A 448 43.79 31.24 -21.33
N LEU A 449 43.90 30.10 -22.01
CA LEU A 449 44.98 29.74 -22.97
C LEU A 449 44.77 28.25 -23.30
N ALA A 450 44.32 27.85 -24.40
CA ALA A 450 44.64 27.86 -25.82
C ALA A 450 46.05 27.31 -26.13
N SER A 451 45.97 26.34 -27.08
CA SER A 451 46.98 25.90 -28.04
C SER A 451 48.19 25.13 -27.52
N THR A 452 48.63 24.06 -28.16
CA THR A 452 49.02 23.81 -29.55
C THR A 452 49.20 22.30 -29.76
N VAL A 453 48.58 21.71 -30.76
CA VAL A 453 49.18 21.31 -32.05
C VAL A 453 50.49 20.50 -31.90
N ASP A 454 50.51 19.23 -32.32
CA ASP A 454 51.14 18.91 -33.57
C ASP A 454 50.86 17.46 -34.05
N ALA A 455 50.87 17.35 -35.32
CA ALA A 455 50.61 16.35 -36.31
C ALA A 455 51.64 15.20 -36.34
N GLY A 456 51.22 14.07 -36.92
CA GLY A 456 52.13 13.04 -37.38
C GLY A 456 51.43 11.72 -37.79
N GLY A 457 50.86 11.64 -38.99
CA GLY A 457 50.75 10.36 -39.70
C GLY A 457 51.95 10.24 -40.68
N PRO A 458 51.95 9.29 -41.59
CA PRO A 458 51.30 7.99 -41.76
C PRO A 458 52.29 6.87 -42.15
N GLY A 459 51.89 5.63 -42.26
CA GLY A 459 52.70 4.56 -42.86
C GLY A 459 52.07 3.19 -42.75
N SER A 460 51.36 2.79 -43.70
CA SER A 460 51.54 1.83 -44.82
C SER A 460 51.64 0.37 -44.42
N ALA A 461 50.60 -0.32 -44.84
CA ALA A 461 50.56 -1.59 -45.61
C ALA A 461 51.46 -2.77 -45.25
N LYS A 462 50.85 -3.91 -45.00
CA LYS A 462 51.00 -5.06 -45.91
C LYS A 462 50.05 -6.20 -45.57
N GLU A 463 49.43 -6.65 -46.58
CA GLU A 463 48.77 -7.90 -46.90
C GLU A 463 49.48 -9.18 -46.35
N GLY A 464 48.67 -10.18 -46.05
CA GLY A 464 49.12 -11.54 -45.83
C GLY A 464 47.91 -12.50 -45.79
N VAL A 465 47.43 -12.88 -46.94
CA VAL A 465 46.58 -14.03 -47.29
C VAL A 465 47.27 -15.34 -46.96
N VAL A 466 46.54 -16.33 -46.46
CA VAL A 466 46.56 -17.80 -46.79
C VAL A 466 45.67 -18.51 -45.75
N GLN A 467 44.50 -18.98 -46.05
CA GLN A 467 43.96 -20.17 -46.65
C GLN A 467 44.16 -21.51 -45.90
N ARG A 468 42.99 -22.14 -45.52
CA ARG A 468 42.66 -23.57 -45.45
C ARG A 468 43.45 -24.46 -44.46
N ASP A 469 42.86 -25.44 -43.80
CA ASP A 469 41.83 -26.44 -44.06
C ASP A 469 41.41 -27.15 -42.79
N LYS A 470 40.14 -27.62 -42.78
CA LYS A 470 39.56 -28.84 -42.24
C LYS A 470 40.30 -29.67 -41.14
N VAL A 471 39.65 -29.92 -40.03
CA VAL A 471 38.95 -31.22 -39.72
C VAL A 471 37.80 -30.91 -38.77
#